data_8f07ed848eef22cce276ec005e533006
#
_entry.id   8f07ed848eef22cce276ec005e533006
#
_cell.length_a   1.000
_cell.length_b   1.000
_cell.length_c   1.000
_cell.angle_alpha   90.00
_cell.angle_beta   90.00
_cell.angle_gamma   90.00
#
_symmetry.space_group_name_H-M   'P 1'
#
loop_
_entity.id
_entity.type
_entity.pdbx_description
1 polymer ?
#
loop_
_entity_poly.entity_id
_entity_poly.type
_entity_poly.pdbx_seq_one_letter_code
_entity_poly.pdbx_strand_id
1 'polypeptide(L)'
;LVFRNGQRMTFDFYGPNIFRMFQDNQGGIIRDPEAQPEAQILVDQPRKPISEIQIKDENGQIRIYTALIELQFAKEDGRMKIINRTTQRTVLEEAKPVSYGKGETRLSLQEQPDEYFYGGGVQNGRFSHKGKSISIVNQNSWTDGGVASPTPFYWSTAGYGFMWYTFKPGKYDFGASQKGLVSLSHETDYLDVFFMINDGAVPLLNDFYQLTGNPILLPKFGFYQGH
;
A
#
# COMPACT_ATOMS: atom_id res chain seq x y z
N LEU A 1 12.60 -11.48 -7.31
CA LEU A 1 12.39 -12.81 -6.74
C LEU A 1 11.58 -13.68 -7.70
N VAL A 2 11.83 -14.97 -7.71
CA VAL A 2 11.05 -15.97 -8.45
C VAL A 2 10.63 -17.05 -7.47
N PHE A 3 9.34 -17.36 -7.45
CA PHE A 3 8.75 -18.33 -6.54
C PHE A 3 8.47 -19.66 -7.25
N ARG A 4 8.22 -20.74 -6.48
CA ARG A 4 7.99 -22.09 -7.02
C ARG A 4 6.75 -22.21 -7.89
N ASN A 5 5.74 -21.39 -7.62
CA ASN A 5 4.53 -21.30 -8.46
C ASN A 5 4.76 -20.54 -9.78
N GLY A 6 5.99 -20.11 -10.07
CA GLY A 6 6.37 -19.37 -11.28
C GLY A 6 6.12 -17.87 -11.22
N GLN A 7 5.51 -17.35 -10.16
CA GLN A 7 5.33 -15.92 -9.99
C GLN A 7 6.68 -15.21 -9.80
N ARG A 8 6.74 -13.97 -10.31
CA ARG A 8 7.90 -13.10 -10.18
C ARG A 8 7.49 -11.81 -9.49
N MET A 9 8.30 -11.36 -8.54
CA MET A 9 8.15 -10.07 -7.87
C MET A 9 9.43 -9.26 -8.01
N THR A 10 9.29 -7.98 -8.27
CA THR A 10 10.39 -7.01 -8.25
C THR A 10 10.21 -6.10 -7.05
N PHE A 11 11.29 -5.90 -6.31
CA PHE A 11 11.37 -5.00 -5.16
C PHE A 11 12.32 -3.87 -5.46
N ASP A 12 11.88 -2.68 -5.14
CA ASP A 12 12.65 -1.47 -5.31
C ASP A 12 12.57 -0.64 -4.02
N PHE A 13 13.72 -0.36 -3.40
CA PHE A 13 13.76 0.32 -2.09
C PHE A 13 13.92 1.82 -2.26
N TYR A 14 13.08 2.56 -1.55
CA TYR A 14 13.04 4.04 -1.52
C TYR A 14 13.56 4.61 -0.20
N GLY A 15 13.90 3.75 0.73
CA GLY A 15 14.46 4.04 2.03
C GLY A 15 14.61 2.76 2.84
N PRO A 16 15.21 2.81 4.04
CA PRO A 16 15.39 1.62 4.86
C PRO A 16 14.08 1.01 5.37
N ASN A 17 12.97 1.75 5.27
CA ASN A 17 11.62 1.36 5.70
C ASN A 17 10.56 1.56 4.62
N ILE A 18 10.95 1.95 3.40
CA ILE A 18 10.04 2.20 2.28
C ILE A 18 10.48 1.35 1.10
N PHE A 19 9.55 0.58 0.53
CA PHE A 19 9.80 -0.19 -0.67
C PHE A 19 8.59 -0.25 -1.59
N ARG A 20 8.85 -0.39 -2.89
CA ARG A 20 7.88 -0.68 -3.95
C ARG A 20 7.92 -2.17 -4.25
N MET A 21 6.76 -2.80 -4.33
CA MET A 21 6.59 -4.18 -4.76
C MET A 21 5.80 -4.20 -6.05
N PHE A 22 6.37 -4.78 -7.09
CA PHE A 22 5.75 -4.93 -8.40
C PHE A 22 5.63 -6.40 -8.77
N GLN A 23 4.46 -6.79 -9.24
CA GLN A 23 4.18 -8.13 -9.74
C GLN A 23 3.18 -8.06 -10.88
N ASP A 24 3.42 -8.79 -11.94
CA ASP A 24 2.46 -9.06 -13.00
C ASP A 24 2.56 -10.53 -13.46
N ASN A 25 1.69 -10.92 -14.39
CA ASN A 25 1.70 -12.26 -14.98
C ASN A 25 2.67 -12.41 -16.16
N GLN A 26 3.45 -11.36 -16.51
CA GLN A 26 4.30 -11.34 -17.69
C GLN A 26 5.81 -11.32 -17.40
N GLY A 27 6.23 -11.07 -16.17
CA GLY A 27 7.66 -11.10 -15.86
C GLY A 27 8.14 -10.08 -14.84
N GLY A 28 7.28 -9.18 -14.36
CA GLY A 28 7.54 -8.33 -13.21
C GLY A 28 8.55 -7.20 -13.46
N ILE A 29 8.67 -6.67 -14.66
CA ILE A 29 9.48 -5.49 -14.93
C ILE A 29 8.70 -4.24 -14.49
N ILE A 30 9.27 -3.49 -13.54
CA ILE A 30 8.67 -2.24 -13.04
C ILE A 30 8.47 -1.25 -14.17
N ARG A 31 7.27 -0.69 -14.24
CA ARG A 31 6.88 0.41 -15.11
C ARG A 31 5.98 1.35 -14.35
N ASP A 32 5.97 2.62 -14.72
CA ASP A 32 5.06 3.58 -14.09
C ASP A 32 3.67 3.52 -14.71
N PRO A 33 2.61 3.74 -13.93
CA PRO A 33 1.25 3.75 -14.44
C PRO A 33 1.01 4.97 -15.34
N GLU A 34 0.29 4.75 -16.43
CA GLU A 34 -0.13 5.80 -17.33
C GLU A 34 -1.40 6.48 -16.84
N ALA A 35 -1.47 7.81 -16.96
CA ALA A 35 -2.62 8.62 -16.65
C ALA A 35 -3.09 9.42 -17.88
N GLN A 36 -4.40 9.67 -17.95
CA GLN A 36 -4.97 10.55 -18.95
C GLN A 36 -5.98 11.51 -18.29
N PRO A 37 -5.70 12.82 -18.26
CA PRO A 37 -4.47 13.47 -18.75
C PRO A 37 -3.22 13.03 -18.02
N GLU A 38 -2.04 13.28 -18.60
CA GLU A 38 -0.76 12.97 -18.00
C GLU A 38 -0.66 13.51 -16.55
N ALA A 39 -0.24 12.67 -15.64
CA ALA A 39 -0.11 13.00 -14.22
C ALA A 39 1.03 12.21 -13.59
N GLN A 40 1.66 12.81 -12.59
CA GLN A 40 2.76 12.21 -11.84
C GLN A 40 2.41 12.20 -10.35
N ILE A 41 2.56 11.04 -9.71
CA ILE A 41 2.33 10.89 -8.27
C ILE A 41 3.63 11.08 -7.49
N LEU A 42 4.73 10.49 -7.97
CA LEU A 42 6.00 10.54 -7.28
C LEU A 42 6.74 11.84 -7.57
N VAL A 43 7.47 12.36 -6.57
CA VAL A 43 8.41 13.46 -6.78
C VAL A 43 9.66 12.98 -7.55
N ASP A 44 10.44 13.90 -8.12
CA ASP A 44 11.60 13.56 -8.94
C ASP A 44 12.69 12.76 -8.20
N GLN A 45 12.86 12.99 -6.90
CA GLN A 45 13.87 12.34 -6.07
C GLN A 45 13.26 11.73 -4.79
N PRO A 46 12.46 10.67 -4.90
CA PRO A 46 11.73 10.10 -3.75
C PRO A 46 12.60 9.19 -2.87
N ARG A 47 13.87 8.96 -3.23
CA ARG A 47 14.73 7.97 -2.57
C ARG A 47 15.59 8.58 -1.49
N LYS A 48 15.74 7.85 -0.37
CA LYS A 48 16.75 8.09 0.66
C LYS A 48 17.85 7.03 0.59
N PRO A 49 19.08 7.36 1.02
CA PRO A 49 20.16 6.40 1.08
C PRO A 49 19.80 5.18 1.94
N ILE A 50 20.25 4.01 1.50
CA ILE A 50 20.12 2.74 2.23
C ILE A 50 21.54 2.22 2.44
N SER A 51 21.90 1.94 3.69
CA SER A 51 23.26 1.51 4.05
C SER A 51 23.57 0.12 3.53
N GLU A 52 22.63 -0.80 3.65
CA GLU A 52 22.80 -2.20 3.29
C GLU A 52 21.45 -2.89 3.08
N ILE A 53 21.42 -3.80 2.10
CA ILE A 53 20.32 -4.74 1.90
C ILE A 53 20.93 -6.15 1.92
N GLN A 54 20.45 -6.99 2.84
CA GLN A 54 20.87 -8.39 2.93
C GLN A 54 19.74 -9.30 2.46
N ILE A 55 20.08 -10.30 1.66
CA ILE A 55 19.11 -11.31 1.20
C ILE A 55 19.60 -12.68 1.68
N LYS A 56 18.70 -13.43 2.33
CA LYS A 56 18.92 -14.80 2.77
C LYS A 56 17.88 -15.72 2.18
N ASP A 57 18.34 -16.86 1.71
CA ASP A 57 17.52 -17.93 1.17
C ASP A 57 17.66 -19.16 2.06
N GLU A 58 16.75 -19.35 2.98
CA GLU A 58 16.83 -20.43 3.98
C GLU A 58 15.43 -20.91 4.45
N ASN A 59 15.38 -22.19 4.86
CA ASN A 59 14.17 -22.76 5.49
C ASN A 59 12.85 -22.58 4.71
N GLY A 60 12.91 -22.65 3.38
CA GLY A 60 11.71 -22.49 2.53
C GLY A 60 11.20 -21.05 2.41
N GLN A 61 11.98 -20.08 2.89
CA GLN A 61 11.68 -18.64 2.82
C GLN A 61 12.82 -17.89 2.15
N ILE A 62 12.47 -16.80 1.49
CA ILE A 62 13.42 -15.75 1.11
C ILE A 62 13.21 -14.60 2.08
N ARG A 63 14.28 -14.11 2.68
CA ARG A 63 14.24 -12.99 3.63
C ARG A 63 15.10 -11.85 3.10
N ILE A 64 14.55 -10.64 3.13
CA ILE A 64 15.26 -9.41 2.78
C ILE A 64 15.30 -8.51 4.01
N TYR A 65 16.47 -8.01 4.32
CA TYR A 65 16.70 -7.16 5.49
C TYR A 65 17.22 -5.80 5.05
N THR A 66 16.67 -4.76 5.64
CA THR A 66 17.31 -3.45 5.74
C THR A 66 17.68 -3.18 7.21
N ALA A 67 18.15 -1.97 7.52
CA ALA A 67 18.34 -1.57 8.91
C ALA A 67 17.05 -1.60 9.75
N LEU A 68 15.87 -1.30 9.14
CA LEU A 68 14.61 -1.08 9.85
C LEU A 68 13.55 -2.17 9.65
N ILE A 69 13.60 -2.91 8.56
CA ILE A 69 12.58 -3.91 8.23
C ILE A 69 13.17 -5.26 7.84
N GLU A 70 12.38 -6.30 8.06
CA GLU A 70 12.58 -7.63 7.51
C GLU A 70 11.35 -8.00 6.69
N LEU A 71 11.58 -8.39 5.44
CA LEU A 71 10.57 -8.95 4.55
C LEU A 71 10.80 -10.46 4.47
N GLN A 72 9.78 -11.24 4.74
CA GLN A 72 9.79 -12.70 4.63
C GLN A 72 8.84 -13.14 3.54
N PHE A 73 9.31 -13.97 2.61
CA PHE A 73 8.51 -14.50 1.51
C PHE A 73 8.48 -16.03 1.57
N ALA A 74 7.28 -16.60 1.54
CA ALA A 74 7.13 -18.03 1.33
C ALA A 74 7.58 -18.40 -0.09
N LYS A 75 8.54 -19.31 -0.24
CA LYS A 75 9.05 -19.74 -1.56
C LYS A 75 8.01 -20.42 -2.43
N GLU A 76 7.00 -21.01 -1.81
CA GLU A 76 5.97 -21.77 -2.49
C GLU A 76 5.06 -20.90 -3.34
N ASP A 77 4.58 -19.80 -2.76
CA ASP A 77 3.52 -18.97 -3.33
C ASP A 77 3.77 -17.46 -3.25
N GLY A 78 4.91 -17.05 -2.71
CA GLY A 78 5.31 -15.65 -2.64
C GLY A 78 4.62 -14.82 -1.57
N ARG A 79 3.80 -15.40 -0.70
CA ARG A 79 3.15 -14.63 0.37
C ARG A 79 4.16 -13.94 1.26
N MET A 80 3.89 -12.67 1.52
CA MET A 80 4.78 -11.78 2.25
C MET A 80 4.33 -11.60 3.71
N LYS A 81 5.33 -11.51 4.58
CA LYS A 81 5.22 -11.00 5.94
C LYS A 81 6.24 -9.89 6.16
N ILE A 82 5.82 -8.82 6.81
CA ILE A 82 6.69 -7.68 7.14
C ILE A 82 6.85 -7.58 8.65
N ILE A 83 8.10 -7.46 9.09
CA ILE A 83 8.48 -7.29 10.48
C ILE A 83 9.21 -5.94 10.63
N ASN A 84 8.77 -5.12 11.57
CA ASN A 84 9.52 -3.96 12.02
C ASN A 84 10.66 -4.43 12.92
N ARG A 85 11.90 -4.22 12.51
CA ARG A 85 13.09 -4.73 13.24
C ARG A 85 13.39 -3.95 14.52
N THR A 86 12.94 -2.72 14.63
CA THR A 86 13.09 -1.93 15.85
C THR A 86 12.19 -2.46 16.97
N THR A 87 10.92 -2.77 16.65
CA THR A 87 9.95 -3.24 17.64
C THR A 87 9.83 -4.76 17.70
N GLN A 88 10.44 -5.49 16.75
CA GLN A 88 10.34 -6.94 16.56
C GLN A 88 8.89 -7.44 16.35
N ARG A 89 8.01 -6.55 15.90
CA ARG A 89 6.59 -6.87 15.69
C ARG A 89 6.32 -7.17 14.21
N THR A 90 5.50 -8.18 13.95
CA THR A 90 4.87 -8.35 12.64
C THR A 90 3.88 -7.21 12.45
N VAL A 91 4.05 -6.42 11.41
CA VAL A 91 3.16 -5.29 11.09
C VAL A 91 2.17 -5.61 9.99
N LEU A 92 2.50 -6.59 9.12
CA LEU A 92 1.64 -7.02 8.03
C LEU A 92 1.94 -8.47 7.65
N GLU A 93 0.91 -9.23 7.27
CA GLU A 93 1.03 -10.56 6.70
C GLU A 93 -0.02 -10.77 5.61
N GLU A 94 0.37 -11.28 4.45
CA GLU A 94 -0.58 -11.67 3.41
C GLU A 94 -1.37 -12.91 3.82
N ALA A 95 -2.69 -12.82 3.73
CA ALA A 95 -3.60 -13.94 4.02
C ALA A 95 -3.64 -14.96 2.86
N LYS A 96 -3.50 -14.48 1.63
CA LYS A 96 -3.54 -15.26 0.39
C LYS A 96 -2.55 -14.69 -0.60
N PRO A 97 -2.03 -15.49 -1.54
CA PRO A 97 -1.24 -14.97 -2.66
C PRO A 97 -2.02 -13.90 -3.44
N VAL A 98 -1.31 -12.97 -4.04
CA VAL A 98 -1.90 -11.99 -4.96
C VAL A 98 -2.65 -12.72 -6.06
N SER A 99 -3.85 -12.29 -6.37
CA SER A 99 -4.68 -12.89 -7.39
C SER A 99 -5.01 -11.91 -8.52
N TYR A 100 -5.00 -12.45 -9.74
CA TYR A 100 -5.32 -11.76 -10.98
C TYR A 100 -6.53 -12.42 -11.61
N GLY A 101 -7.50 -11.65 -12.05
CA GLY A 101 -8.65 -12.22 -12.73
C GLY A 101 -9.71 -11.20 -13.09
N LYS A 102 -10.34 -11.39 -14.27
CA LYS A 102 -11.43 -10.53 -14.78
C LYS A 102 -11.10 -9.03 -14.85
N GLY A 103 -9.82 -8.69 -15.12
CA GLY A 103 -9.36 -7.30 -15.16
C GLY A 103 -9.16 -6.64 -13.78
N GLU A 104 -9.12 -7.43 -12.72
CA GLU A 104 -8.89 -6.97 -11.35
C GLU A 104 -7.68 -7.68 -10.75
N THR A 105 -6.82 -6.92 -10.08
CA THR A 105 -5.77 -7.42 -9.20
C THR A 105 -6.19 -7.24 -7.75
N ARG A 106 -5.98 -8.27 -6.94
CA ARG A 106 -6.39 -8.29 -5.53
C ARG A 106 -5.24 -8.70 -4.62
N LEU A 107 -5.01 -7.90 -3.58
CA LEU A 107 -4.15 -8.17 -2.45
C LEU A 107 -5.02 -8.48 -1.21
N SER A 108 -4.68 -9.53 -0.48
CA SER A 108 -5.42 -9.95 0.72
C SER A 108 -4.48 -10.02 1.92
N LEU A 109 -4.79 -9.27 2.98
CA LEU A 109 -3.98 -9.18 4.20
C LEU A 109 -4.75 -9.71 5.40
N GLN A 110 -4.03 -10.23 6.39
CA GLN A 110 -4.61 -10.58 7.67
C GLN A 110 -4.85 -9.30 8.49
N GLU A 111 -6.10 -9.07 8.91
CA GLU A 111 -6.43 -8.00 9.84
C GLU A 111 -6.04 -8.42 11.26
N GLN A 112 -5.28 -7.58 11.98
CA GLN A 112 -4.97 -7.80 13.39
C GLN A 112 -6.15 -7.39 14.29
N PRO A 113 -6.34 -7.99 15.49
CA PRO A 113 -7.50 -7.73 16.35
C PRO A 113 -7.76 -6.26 16.67
N ASP A 114 -6.70 -5.51 17.00
CA ASP A 114 -6.78 -4.11 17.40
C ASP A 114 -6.28 -3.14 16.33
N GLU A 115 -6.33 -3.57 15.07
CA GLU A 115 -5.93 -2.79 13.93
C GLU A 115 -7.04 -1.84 13.48
N TYR A 116 -6.69 -0.58 13.21
CA TYR A 116 -7.56 0.45 12.65
C TYR A 116 -6.92 1.04 11.40
N PHE A 117 -7.76 1.48 10.47
CA PHE A 117 -7.36 1.94 9.15
C PHE A 117 -7.85 3.36 8.89
N TYR A 118 -6.97 4.22 8.35
CA TYR A 118 -7.22 5.62 8.08
C TYR A 118 -6.67 6.02 6.72
N GLY A 119 -7.32 6.93 6.00
CA GLY A 119 -6.91 7.38 4.68
C GLY A 119 -7.96 7.10 3.61
N GLY A 120 -7.56 6.74 2.40
CA GLY A 120 -8.47 6.53 1.27
C GLY A 120 -8.98 7.82 0.64
N GLY A 121 -8.37 8.97 0.97
CA GLY A 121 -8.83 10.29 0.55
C GLY A 121 -10.01 10.80 1.37
N VAL A 122 -10.81 11.69 0.80
CA VAL A 122 -11.99 12.26 1.47
C VAL A 122 -13.14 11.26 1.39
N GLN A 123 -13.42 10.61 2.52
CA GLN A 123 -14.50 9.64 2.70
C GLN A 123 -15.54 10.25 3.64
N ASN A 124 -16.77 10.49 3.15
CA ASN A 124 -17.81 11.17 3.91
C ASN A 124 -18.32 10.33 5.09
N GLY A 125 -18.50 10.99 6.26
CA GLY A 125 -19.13 10.40 7.44
C GLY A 125 -18.31 9.32 8.15
N ARG A 126 -17.00 9.18 7.85
CA ARG A 126 -16.17 8.11 8.41
C ARG A 126 -14.88 8.64 9.00
N PHE A 127 -14.59 8.21 10.22
CA PHE A 127 -13.33 8.50 10.89
C PHE A 127 -12.32 7.33 10.76
N SER A 128 -12.78 6.09 10.92
CA SER A 128 -11.99 4.86 10.73
C SER A 128 -12.69 3.91 9.79
N HIS A 129 -11.93 3.14 9.04
CA HIS A 129 -12.47 2.20 8.05
C HIS A 129 -12.58 0.76 8.57
N LYS A 130 -12.21 0.47 9.82
CA LYS A 130 -12.35 -0.87 10.40
C LYS A 130 -13.78 -1.39 10.28
N GLY A 131 -13.95 -2.60 9.73
CA GLY A 131 -15.26 -3.20 9.46
C GLY A 131 -16.06 -2.51 8.35
N LYS A 132 -15.42 -1.71 7.49
CA LYS A 132 -16.06 -0.97 6.39
C LYS A 132 -15.37 -1.26 5.06
N SER A 133 -16.10 -1.00 3.98
CA SER A 133 -15.53 -0.91 2.63
C SER A 133 -15.55 0.54 2.18
N ILE A 134 -14.52 0.93 1.43
CA ILE A 134 -14.44 2.22 0.74
C ILE A 134 -14.17 2.02 -0.74
N SER A 135 -14.69 2.94 -1.55
CA SER A 135 -14.42 2.99 -2.99
C SER A 135 -13.27 3.96 -3.27
N ILE A 136 -12.33 3.51 -4.10
CA ILE A 136 -11.27 4.36 -4.65
C ILE A 136 -11.66 4.62 -6.11
N VAL A 137 -12.66 5.46 -6.27
CA VAL A 137 -13.24 5.80 -7.59
C VAL A 137 -13.42 7.31 -7.67
N ASN A 138 -12.94 7.91 -8.75
CA ASN A 138 -13.09 9.35 -8.95
C ASN A 138 -14.56 9.70 -9.26
N GLN A 139 -15.32 9.91 -8.21
CA GLN A 139 -16.73 10.32 -8.25
C GLN A 139 -17.00 11.32 -7.12
N ASN A 140 -18.06 12.11 -7.29
CA ASN A 140 -18.51 13.06 -6.29
C ASN A 140 -19.79 12.55 -5.62
N SER A 141 -19.69 12.06 -4.40
CA SER A 141 -20.82 11.58 -3.61
C SER A 141 -20.81 12.25 -2.23
N TRP A 142 -21.89 12.98 -1.92
CA TRP A 142 -22.08 13.70 -0.67
C TRP A 142 -22.86 12.91 0.39
N THR A 143 -23.21 11.66 0.10
CA THR A 143 -23.91 10.79 1.05
C THR A 143 -22.95 10.24 2.10
N ASP A 144 -23.48 9.80 3.25
CA ASP A 144 -22.69 9.09 4.25
C ASP A 144 -22.02 7.84 3.66
N GLY A 145 -20.72 7.71 3.88
CA GLY A 145 -19.89 6.70 3.25
C GLY A 145 -19.60 6.91 1.77
N GLY A 146 -20.01 8.03 1.18
CA GLY A 146 -19.63 8.42 -0.17
C GLY A 146 -18.20 8.93 -0.25
N VAL A 147 -17.67 9.05 -1.47
CA VAL A 147 -16.32 9.50 -1.74
C VAL A 147 -16.33 10.80 -2.53
N ALA A 148 -15.52 11.77 -2.12
CA ALA A 148 -15.38 13.05 -2.81
C ALA A 148 -14.03 13.21 -3.52
N SER A 149 -12.95 12.76 -2.91
CA SER A 149 -11.60 12.82 -3.48
C SER A 149 -10.82 11.58 -3.04
N PRO A 150 -10.91 10.48 -3.81
CA PRO A 150 -10.27 9.22 -3.45
C PRO A 150 -8.75 9.32 -3.59
N THR A 151 -8.06 8.65 -2.67
CA THR A 151 -6.61 8.48 -2.74
C THR A 151 -6.29 7.01 -2.44
N PRO A 152 -5.53 6.30 -3.29
CA PRO A 152 -5.20 4.90 -3.08
C PRO A 152 -4.11 4.69 -2.02
N PHE A 153 -4.16 5.50 -0.97
CA PHE A 153 -3.28 5.45 0.19
C PHE A 153 -4.09 5.32 1.47
N TYR A 154 -3.65 4.42 2.34
CA TYR A 154 -4.11 4.35 3.72
C TYR A 154 -2.95 3.99 4.65
N TRP A 155 -3.14 4.23 5.95
CA TRP A 155 -2.22 3.74 6.97
C TRP A 155 -2.97 2.97 8.06
N SER A 156 -2.24 2.06 8.72
CA SER A 156 -2.74 1.17 9.75
C SER A 156 -2.04 1.41 11.07
N THR A 157 -2.80 1.27 12.17
CA THR A 157 -2.25 1.28 13.53
C THR A 157 -1.32 0.10 13.82
N ALA A 158 -1.28 -0.91 12.96
CA ALA A 158 -0.30 -2.00 13.04
C ALA A 158 1.12 -1.55 12.69
N GLY A 159 1.31 -0.34 12.13
CA GLY A 159 2.62 0.24 11.86
C GLY A 159 3.03 0.19 10.38
N TYR A 160 2.08 0.28 9.47
CA TYR A 160 2.37 0.39 8.04
C TYR A 160 1.49 1.41 7.33
N GLY A 161 2.05 2.06 6.32
CA GLY A 161 1.34 2.79 5.27
C GLY A 161 1.39 1.99 3.98
N PHE A 162 0.34 2.09 3.21
CA PHE A 162 0.16 1.39 1.95
C PHE A 162 -0.31 2.37 0.88
N MET A 163 0.33 2.36 -0.29
CA MET A 163 -0.12 3.10 -1.45
C MET A 163 -0.15 2.19 -2.68
N TRP A 164 -1.32 2.02 -3.28
CA TRP A 164 -1.40 1.40 -4.60
C TRP A 164 -1.05 2.44 -5.67
N TYR A 165 0.02 2.19 -6.40
CA TYR A 165 0.53 3.11 -7.40
C TYR A 165 -0.21 2.93 -8.73
N THR A 166 -1.40 3.53 -8.82
CA THR A 166 -2.28 3.41 -9.97
C THR A 166 -3.24 4.58 -10.08
N PHE A 167 -3.75 4.83 -11.30
CA PHE A 167 -4.86 5.76 -11.59
C PHE A 167 -6.18 5.03 -11.87
N LYS A 168 -6.21 3.70 -11.73
CA LYS A 168 -7.40 2.89 -11.99
C LYS A 168 -8.32 2.83 -10.78
N PRO A 169 -9.65 2.67 -11.00
CA PRO A 169 -10.59 2.46 -9.92
C PRO A 169 -10.24 1.27 -9.03
N GLY A 170 -10.66 1.33 -7.77
CA GLY A 170 -10.43 0.26 -6.81
C GLY A 170 -11.45 0.22 -5.68
N LYS A 171 -11.30 -0.79 -4.84
CA LYS A 171 -12.10 -1.00 -3.65
C LYS A 171 -11.24 -1.57 -2.52
N TYR A 172 -11.37 -0.98 -1.33
CA TYR A 172 -10.72 -1.46 -0.12
C TYR A 172 -11.76 -1.92 0.89
N ASP A 173 -11.68 -3.16 1.30
CA ASP A 173 -12.55 -3.79 2.29
C ASP A 173 -11.71 -4.11 3.54
N PHE A 174 -12.00 -3.45 4.63
CA PHE A 174 -11.30 -3.57 5.90
C PHE A 174 -12.10 -4.44 6.89
N GLY A 175 -12.39 -5.67 6.49
CA GLY A 175 -13.11 -6.63 7.33
C GLY A 175 -14.64 -6.54 7.23
N ALA A 176 -15.19 -5.76 6.29
CA ALA A 176 -16.65 -5.63 6.11
C ALA A 176 -17.28 -6.91 5.55
N SER A 177 -16.69 -7.46 4.49
CA SER A 177 -17.18 -8.68 3.85
C SER A 177 -16.75 -9.95 4.59
N GLN A 178 -15.57 -9.93 5.19
CA GLN A 178 -15.04 -11.04 5.97
C GLN A 178 -14.20 -10.50 7.12
N LYS A 179 -14.65 -10.73 8.35
CA LYS A 179 -13.93 -10.33 9.56
C LYS A 179 -12.54 -10.99 9.60
N GLY A 180 -11.52 -10.22 9.97
CA GLY A 180 -10.13 -10.69 10.03
C GLY A 180 -9.40 -10.67 8.68
N LEU A 181 -10.03 -10.15 7.63
CA LEU A 181 -9.45 -10.05 6.29
C LEU A 181 -9.56 -8.62 5.75
N VAL A 182 -8.42 -8.04 5.36
CA VAL A 182 -8.36 -6.83 4.54
C VAL A 182 -8.21 -7.26 3.09
N SER A 183 -9.11 -6.80 2.22
CA SER A 183 -9.09 -7.11 0.79
C SER A 183 -9.03 -5.84 -0.03
N LEU A 184 -7.93 -5.64 -0.73
CA LEU A 184 -7.65 -4.46 -1.54
C LEU A 184 -7.66 -4.86 -3.01
N SER A 185 -8.34 -4.12 -3.86
CA SER A 185 -8.37 -4.39 -5.29
C SER A 185 -8.39 -3.15 -6.14
N HIS A 186 -7.80 -3.26 -7.34
CA HIS A 186 -7.88 -2.26 -8.41
C HIS A 186 -8.11 -2.94 -9.76
N GLU A 187 -8.71 -2.18 -10.70
CA GLU A 187 -8.97 -2.61 -12.08
C GLU A 187 -7.67 -2.60 -12.90
N THR A 188 -6.72 -3.45 -12.49
CA THR A 188 -5.40 -3.62 -13.13
C THR A 188 -5.13 -5.10 -13.36
N ASP A 189 -4.19 -5.41 -14.25
CA ASP A 189 -3.63 -6.74 -14.48
C ASP A 189 -2.24 -6.92 -13.83
N TYR A 190 -1.85 -5.98 -12.95
CA TYR A 190 -0.60 -5.98 -12.22
C TYR A 190 -0.80 -5.42 -10.81
N LEU A 191 0.07 -5.82 -9.89
CA LEU A 191 0.22 -5.21 -8.57
C LEU A 191 1.41 -4.25 -8.61
N ASP A 192 1.18 -3.01 -8.23
CA ASP A 192 2.21 -1.99 -8.06
C ASP A 192 1.92 -1.19 -6.80
N VAL A 193 2.65 -1.49 -5.73
CA VAL A 193 2.33 -0.97 -4.40
C VAL A 193 3.58 -0.51 -3.67
N PHE A 194 3.41 0.56 -2.90
CA PHE A 194 4.40 1.02 -1.94
C PHE A 194 3.98 0.64 -0.53
N PHE A 195 4.94 0.16 0.23
CA PHE A 195 4.83 -0.02 1.68
C PHE A 195 5.77 0.93 2.40
N MET A 196 5.26 1.54 3.45
CA MET A 196 5.99 2.39 4.39
C MET A 196 5.85 1.75 5.78
N ILE A 197 6.94 1.45 6.46
CA ILE A 197 6.90 0.77 7.75
C ILE A 197 7.44 1.73 8.81
N ASN A 198 6.55 2.17 9.70
CA ASN A 198 6.91 3.10 10.76
C ASN A 198 5.88 3.06 11.90
N ASP A 199 6.22 3.61 13.05
CA ASP A 199 5.35 3.56 14.23
C ASP A 199 4.60 4.88 14.39
N GLY A 200 3.27 4.81 14.21
CA GLY A 200 2.36 5.95 14.36
C GLY A 200 2.07 6.73 13.07
N ALA A 201 1.01 7.55 13.13
CA ALA A 201 0.46 8.26 11.99
C ALA A 201 1.44 9.28 11.37
N VAL A 202 2.09 10.10 12.21
CA VAL A 202 2.94 11.20 11.72
C VAL A 202 4.16 10.67 10.97
N PRO A 203 4.95 9.70 11.48
CA PRO A 203 6.02 9.10 10.71
C PRO A 203 5.56 8.46 9.40
N LEU A 204 4.43 7.73 9.39
CA LEU A 204 3.88 7.12 8.17
C LEU A 204 3.45 8.16 7.13
N LEU A 205 2.86 9.26 7.54
CA LEU A 205 2.54 10.39 6.64
C LEU A 205 3.80 11.07 6.10
N ASN A 206 4.84 11.22 6.91
CA ASN A 206 6.13 11.75 6.44
C ASN A 206 6.78 10.81 5.41
N ASP A 207 6.67 9.50 5.57
CA ASP A 207 7.13 8.53 4.59
C ASP A 207 6.32 8.62 3.28
N PHE A 208 5.01 8.82 3.38
CA PHE A 208 4.16 9.10 2.22
C PHE A 208 4.57 10.39 1.51
N TYR A 209 4.82 11.48 2.26
CA TYR A 209 5.27 12.75 1.68
C TYR A 209 6.69 12.67 1.09
N GLN A 210 7.53 11.77 1.57
CA GLN A 210 8.81 11.49 0.90
C GLN A 210 8.60 11.04 -0.55
N LEU A 211 7.56 10.25 -0.81
CA LEU A 211 7.23 9.74 -2.14
C LEU A 211 6.49 10.77 -2.99
N THR A 212 5.53 11.48 -2.41
CA THR A 212 4.53 12.27 -3.15
C THR A 212 4.71 13.79 -3.02
N GLY A 213 5.65 14.22 -2.19
CA GLY A 213 5.85 15.64 -1.86
C GLY A 213 5.02 16.10 -0.67
N ASN A 214 5.45 17.20 -0.08
CA ASN A 214 4.73 17.81 1.05
C ASN A 214 3.43 18.48 0.58
N PRO A 215 2.37 18.44 1.41
CA PRO A 215 1.14 19.16 1.10
C PRO A 215 1.40 20.67 1.04
N ILE A 216 0.68 21.34 0.13
CA ILE A 216 0.73 22.79 0.01
C ILE A 216 0.05 23.40 1.23
N LEU A 217 0.71 24.38 1.87
CA LEU A 217 0.07 25.24 2.88
C LEU A 217 -0.93 26.16 2.19
N LEU A 218 -2.20 25.81 2.29
CA LEU A 218 -3.26 26.67 1.78
C LEU A 218 -3.39 27.92 2.64
N PRO A 219 -3.53 29.12 2.05
CA PRO A 219 -3.87 30.31 2.79
C PRO A 219 -5.26 30.16 3.43
N LYS A 220 -5.48 30.86 4.54
CA LYS A 220 -6.70 30.71 5.35
C LYS A 220 -8.01 30.85 4.54
N PHE A 221 -8.04 31.71 3.52
CA PHE A 221 -9.19 31.87 2.65
C PHE A 221 -9.46 30.65 1.73
N GLY A 222 -8.48 29.81 1.46
CA GLY A 222 -8.64 28.60 0.67
C GLY A 222 -9.49 27.53 1.36
N PHE A 223 -9.78 27.68 2.65
CA PHE A 223 -10.68 26.80 3.41
C PHE A 223 -12.13 27.31 3.43
N TYR A 224 -12.44 28.46 2.86
CA TYR A 224 -13.80 28.97 2.76
C TYR A 224 -14.45 28.43 1.50
N GLN A 225 -15.72 28.03 1.64
CA GLN A 225 -16.56 27.64 0.53
C GLN A 225 -16.82 28.87 -0.36
N GLY A 226 -16.30 28.87 -1.56
CA GLY A 226 -16.66 29.84 -2.60
C GLY A 226 -17.94 29.41 -3.31
N HIS A 227 -18.84 30.33 -3.51
CA HIS A 227 -20.02 30.15 -4.37
C HIS A 227 -19.79 30.89 -5.68
#